data_e68d5289db99a0138ac7e9981b7a6ea0
#
_entry.id   e68d5289db99a0138ac7e9981b7a6ea0
#
_cell.length_a   1.000
_cell.length_b   1.000
_cell.length_c   1.000
_cell.angle_alpha   90.00
_cell.angle_beta   90.00
_cell.angle_gamma   90.00
#
_symmetry.space_group_name_H-M   'P 1'
#
loop_
_entity.id
_entity.type
_entity.pdbx_description
1 polymer ?
#
loop_
_entity_poly.entity_id
_entity_poly.type
_entity_poly.pdbx_seq_one_letter_code
_entity_poly.pdbx_strand_id
1 'polypeptide(L)'
;MKILLDENMPTKVKYDFGDGFNVSTVRDMDWLGKKNGELLGLAAFNGFDIFITLDKNLKNQQNLNKVDLKFIVLLAKDNKHQTLQPYIEKVRLVLKSKDLPKLLIVSAEDL
;
A
#
# COMPACT_ATOMS: atom_id res chain seq x y z
N MET A 1 -4.29 3.95 -12.14
CA MET A 1 -3.45 3.16 -11.22
C MET A 1 -4.32 2.60 -10.11
N LYS A 2 -4.23 1.32 -9.88
CA LYS A 2 -5.09 0.60 -8.95
C LYS A 2 -4.29 0.22 -7.70
N ILE A 3 -4.74 0.71 -6.55
CA ILE A 3 -4.02 0.64 -5.27
C ILE A 3 -4.81 -0.14 -4.24
N LEU A 4 -4.17 -1.10 -3.57
CA LEU A 4 -4.76 -1.86 -2.48
C LEU A 4 -4.12 -1.42 -1.15
N LEU A 5 -4.95 -1.06 -0.18
CA LEU A 5 -4.52 -0.74 1.17
C LEU A 5 -4.72 -1.95 2.09
N ASP A 6 -3.69 -2.31 2.83
CA ASP A 6 -3.72 -3.43 3.77
C ASP A 6 -4.77 -3.20 4.87
N GLU A 7 -5.19 -4.29 5.51
CA GLU A 7 -6.26 -4.26 6.52
C GLU A 7 -5.91 -3.42 7.76
N ASN A 8 -4.63 -3.23 8.05
CA ASN A 8 -4.20 -2.41 9.19
C ASN A 8 -4.31 -0.90 8.94
N MET A 9 -4.71 -0.48 7.73
CA MET A 9 -4.87 0.93 7.40
C MET A 9 -6.34 1.35 7.55
N PRO A 10 -6.60 2.53 8.15
CA PRO A 10 -7.99 2.98 8.29
C PRO A 10 -8.62 3.28 6.93
N THR A 11 -9.90 2.95 6.80
CA THR A 11 -10.64 3.14 5.54
C THR A 11 -10.60 4.57 5.04
N LYS A 12 -10.59 5.56 5.94
CA LYS A 12 -10.57 6.98 5.57
C LYS A 12 -9.37 7.37 4.72
N VAL A 13 -8.26 6.63 4.84
CA VAL A 13 -7.02 6.93 4.11
C VAL A 13 -7.25 6.87 2.59
N LYS A 14 -8.15 6.01 2.12
CA LYS A 14 -8.37 5.90 0.68
C LYS A 14 -8.87 7.21 0.05
N TYR A 15 -9.55 8.05 0.82
CA TYR A 15 -10.06 9.32 0.31
C TYR A 15 -8.97 10.40 0.20
N ASP A 16 -7.83 10.19 0.84
CA ASP A 16 -6.72 11.15 0.80
C ASP A 16 -5.93 11.09 -0.52
N PHE A 17 -6.14 10.06 -1.33
CA PHE A 17 -5.44 9.92 -2.61
C PHE A 17 -5.94 10.88 -3.68
N GLY A 18 -7.18 11.33 -3.58
CA GLY A 18 -7.75 12.22 -4.58
C GLY A 18 -8.03 11.55 -5.92
N ASP A 19 -8.32 12.36 -6.92
CA ASP A 19 -8.66 11.87 -8.25
C ASP A 19 -7.44 11.30 -8.96
N GLY A 20 -7.68 10.37 -9.87
CA GLY A 20 -6.63 9.73 -10.65
C GLY A 20 -6.12 8.42 -10.08
N PHE A 21 -6.56 8.04 -8.89
CA PHE A 21 -6.19 6.77 -8.26
C PHE A 21 -7.45 5.97 -7.93
N ASN A 22 -7.41 4.68 -8.25
CA ASN A 22 -8.48 3.75 -7.88
C ASN A 22 -8.03 2.99 -6.64
N VAL A 23 -8.49 3.41 -5.47
CA VAL A 23 -8.01 2.89 -4.19
C VAL A 23 -9.09 2.02 -3.55
N SER A 24 -8.72 0.79 -3.20
CA SER A 24 -9.57 -0.14 -2.47
C SER A 24 -8.85 -0.62 -1.22
N THR A 25 -9.60 -0.95 -0.18
CA THR A 25 -9.04 -1.59 1.00
C THR A 25 -9.21 -3.10 0.90
N VAL A 26 -8.47 -3.83 1.72
CA VAL A 26 -8.65 -5.28 1.84
C VAL A 26 -10.09 -5.60 2.27
N ARG A 27 -10.67 -4.76 3.13
CA ARG A 27 -12.07 -4.88 3.53
C ARG A 27 -13.03 -4.70 2.34
N ASP A 28 -12.78 -3.70 1.49
CA ASP A 28 -13.62 -3.46 0.30
C ASP A 28 -13.66 -4.68 -0.62
N MET A 29 -12.57 -5.41 -0.68
CA MET A 29 -12.43 -6.59 -1.55
C MET A 29 -12.94 -7.88 -0.89
N ASP A 30 -13.38 -7.80 0.38
CA ASP A 30 -13.80 -8.97 1.16
C ASP A 30 -12.65 -9.98 1.34
N TRP A 31 -11.45 -9.47 1.55
CA TRP A 31 -10.23 -10.28 1.74
C TRP A 31 -9.67 -10.22 3.15
N LEU A 32 -10.46 -9.77 4.14
CA LEU A 32 -10.01 -9.72 5.53
C LEU A 32 -9.59 -11.10 6.02
N GLY A 33 -8.50 -11.14 6.76
CA GLY A 33 -7.99 -12.38 7.35
C GLY A 33 -7.16 -13.24 6.41
N LYS A 34 -7.05 -12.89 5.13
CA LYS A 34 -6.20 -13.64 4.21
C LYS A 34 -4.72 -13.40 4.53
N LYS A 35 -3.93 -14.46 4.47
CA LYS A 35 -2.49 -14.38 4.71
C LYS A 35 -1.79 -13.73 3.52
N ASN A 36 -0.60 -13.18 3.77
CA ASN A 36 0.11 -12.39 2.78
C ASN A 36 0.31 -13.11 1.44
N GLY A 37 0.71 -14.37 1.44
CA GLY A 37 0.90 -15.12 0.20
C GLY A 37 -0.34 -15.17 -0.67
N GLU A 38 -1.48 -15.50 -0.07
CA GLU A 38 -2.76 -15.54 -0.78
C GLU A 38 -3.22 -14.13 -1.15
N LEU A 39 -3.10 -13.19 -0.20
CA LEU A 39 -3.54 -11.80 -0.41
C LEU A 39 -2.80 -11.16 -1.59
N LEU A 40 -1.49 -11.29 -1.65
CA LEU A 40 -0.69 -10.68 -2.71
C LEU A 40 -0.96 -11.32 -4.07
N GLY A 41 -1.20 -12.63 -4.09
CA GLY A 41 -1.60 -13.34 -5.31
C GLY A 41 -2.93 -12.85 -5.83
N LEU A 42 -3.92 -12.67 -4.95
CA LEU A 42 -5.23 -12.14 -5.32
C LEU A 42 -5.13 -10.70 -5.83
N ALA A 43 -4.31 -9.88 -5.18
CA ALA A 43 -4.13 -8.50 -5.58
C ALA A 43 -3.55 -8.42 -7.01
N ALA A 44 -2.50 -9.17 -7.28
CA ALA A 44 -1.89 -9.20 -8.60
C ALA A 44 -2.86 -9.73 -9.65
N PHE A 45 -3.57 -10.81 -9.34
CA PHE A 45 -4.56 -11.42 -10.25
C PHE A 45 -5.69 -10.45 -10.59
N ASN A 46 -6.09 -9.60 -9.64
CA ASN A 46 -7.18 -8.65 -9.83
C ASN A 46 -6.71 -7.31 -10.39
N GLY A 47 -5.48 -7.22 -10.86
CA GLY A 47 -4.99 -6.05 -11.58
C GLY A 47 -4.56 -4.89 -10.71
N PHE A 48 -4.32 -5.11 -9.41
CA PHE A 48 -3.75 -4.06 -8.57
C PHE A 48 -2.30 -3.81 -8.99
N ASP A 49 -1.91 -2.54 -8.97
CA ASP A 49 -0.56 -2.11 -9.33
C ASP A 49 0.33 -1.96 -8.09
N ILE A 50 -0.26 -1.50 -6.99
CA ILE A 50 0.46 -1.11 -5.78
C ILE A 50 -0.25 -1.71 -4.57
N PHE A 51 0.53 -2.25 -3.63
CA PHE A 51 0.06 -2.65 -2.30
C PHE A 51 0.74 -1.78 -1.25
N ILE A 52 -0.04 -1.12 -0.40
CA ILE A 52 0.46 -0.23 0.64
C ILE A 52 0.13 -0.83 2.01
N THR A 53 1.14 -0.94 2.87
CA THR A 53 1.00 -1.55 4.19
C THR A 53 1.83 -0.80 5.24
N LEU A 54 1.48 -1.02 6.50
CA LEU A 54 2.27 -0.58 7.65
C LEU A 54 3.18 -1.68 8.18
N ASP A 55 3.12 -2.88 7.58
CA ASP A 55 3.91 -4.04 8.04
C ASP A 55 5.36 -3.91 7.58
N LYS A 56 6.22 -3.47 8.49
CA LYS A 56 7.66 -3.30 8.21
C LYS A 56 8.38 -4.61 7.92
N ASN A 57 7.77 -5.74 8.23
CA ASN A 57 8.36 -7.05 7.96
C ASN A 57 8.09 -7.55 6.54
N LEU A 58 7.31 -6.82 5.75
CA LEU A 58 7.01 -7.22 4.38
C LEU A 58 8.28 -7.43 3.56
N LYS A 59 9.32 -6.62 3.77
CA LYS A 59 10.58 -6.72 3.04
C LYS A 59 11.29 -8.06 3.23
N ASN A 60 10.98 -8.79 4.31
CA ASN A 60 11.60 -10.08 4.61
C ASN A 60 10.86 -11.25 3.96
N GLN A 61 9.76 -10.98 3.26
CA GLN A 61 9.01 -12.04 2.59
C GLN A 61 9.69 -12.43 1.28
N GLN A 62 9.84 -13.73 1.07
CA GLN A 62 10.64 -14.26 -0.03
C GLN A 62 10.00 -14.15 -1.40
N ASN A 63 8.69 -13.81 -1.46
CA ASN A 63 7.92 -13.95 -2.69
C ASN A 63 7.52 -12.62 -3.35
N LEU A 64 8.09 -11.49 -2.93
CA LEU A 64 7.71 -10.19 -3.49
C LEU A 64 7.98 -10.11 -5.00
N ASN A 65 9.08 -10.70 -5.46
CA ASN A 65 9.44 -10.65 -6.88
C ASN A 65 8.63 -11.62 -7.75
N LYS A 66 7.85 -12.50 -7.14
CA LYS A 66 7.04 -13.49 -7.86
C LYS A 66 5.68 -12.97 -8.27
N VAL A 67 5.27 -11.80 -7.76
CA VAL A 67 3.99 -11.19 -8.09
C VAL A 67 4.23 -9.89 -8.84
N ASP A 68 3.36 -9.62 -9.82
CA ASP A 68 3.41 -8.38 -10.59
C ASP A 68 2.71 -7.26 -9.82
N LEU A 69 3.38 -6.80 -8.78
CA LEU A 69 2.83 -5.84 -7.83
C LEU A 69 4.00 -5.06 -7.24
N LYS A 70 3.84 -3.77 -7.05
CA LYS A 70 4.82 -2.96 -6.33
C LYS A 70 4.34 -2.72 -4.91
N PHE A 71 5.27 -2.49 -4.00
CA PHE A 71 4.99 -2.44 -2.57
C PHE A 71 5.47 -1.14 -1.97
N ILE A 72 4.64 -0.55 -1.10
CA ILE A 72 5.00 0.62 -0.33
C ILE A 72 4.76 0.31 1.14
N VAL A 73 5.79 0.45 1.96
CA VAL A 73 5.71 0.27 3.41
C VAL A 73 5.84 1.64 4.06
N LEU A 74 4.87 2.00 4.90
CA LEU A 74 4.87 3.25 5.64
C LEU A 74 5.35 2.99 7.07
N LEU A 75 6.48 3.56 7.45
CA LEU A 75 7.03 3.41 8.80
C LEU A 75 6.44 4.49 9.71
N ALA A 76 5.13 4.41 9.95
CA ALA A 76 4.41 5.33 10.79
C ALA A 76 4.38 4.85 12.25
N LYS A 77 4.30 5.79 13.20
CA LYS A 77 4.27 5.47 14.63
C LYS A 77 2.98 4.78 15.07
N ASP A 78 1.90 4.99 14.32
CA ASP A 78 0.59 4.37 14.57
C ASP A 78 -0.22 4.35 13.27
N ASN A 79 -1.44 3.82 13.33
CA ASN A 79 -2.31 3.73 12.15
C ASN A 79 -3.47 4.75 12.17
N LYS A 80 -3.33 5.83 12.93
CA LYS A 80 -4.35 6.88 12.95
C LYS A 80 -4.37 7.64 11.63
N HIS A 81 -5.56 8.02 11.20
CA HIS A 81 -5.73 8.75 9.95
C HIS A 81 -4.85 10.02 9.89
N GLN A 82 -4.85 10.80 10.98
CA GLN A 82 -4.04 12.03 11.06
C GLN A 82 -2.54 11.76 10.90
N THR A 83 -2.07 10.67 11.49
CA THR A 83 -0.66 10.27 11.38
C THR A 83 -0.30 9.90 9.95
N LEU A 84 -1.22 9.22 9.26
CA LEU A 84 -0.95 8.70 7.92
C LEU A 84 -1.12 9.72 6.81
N GLN A 85 -1.88 10.80 7.03
CA GLN A 85 -2.11 11.80 5.99
C GLN A 85 -0.83 12.34 5.34
N PRO A 86 0.21 12.76 6.11
CA PRO A 86 1.46 13.22 5.48
C PRO A 86 2.15 12.14 4.65
N TYR A 87 2.07 10.87 5.09
CA TYR A 87 2.63 9.75 4.33
C TYR A 87 1.92 9.59 2.99
N ILE A 88 0.59 9.71 2.99
CA ILE A 88 -0.18 9.59 1.75
C ILE A 88 0.14 10.73 0.79
N GLU A 89 0.35 11.95 1.30
CA GLU A 89 0.79 13.07 0.46
C GLU A 89 2.12 12.74 -0.23
N LYS A 90 3.08 12.17 0.53
CA LYS A 90 4.36 11.76 -0.03
C LYS A 90 4.20 10.65 -1.06
N VAL A 91 3.37 9.66 -0.76
CA VAL A 91 3.07 8.57 -1.68
C VAL A 91 2.49 9.11 -3.00
N ARG A 92 1.55 10.03 -2.92
CA ARG A 92 0.96 10.64 -4.13
C ARG A 92 2.02 11.28 -5.02
N LEU A 93 2.97 11.98 -4.43
CA LEU A 93 4.07 12.58 -5.18
C LEU A 93 4.95 11.52 -5.84
N VAL A 94 5.28 10.46 -5.11
CA VAL A 94 6.09 9.37 -5.63
C VAL A 94 5.39 8.65 -6.77
N LEU A 95 4.08 8.41 -6.65
CA LEU A 95 3.31 7.70 -7.66
C LEU A 95 3.18 8.45 -8.97
N LYS A 96 3.41 9.76 -8.98
CA LYS A 96 3.48 10.55 -10.20
C LYS A 96 4.80 10.35 -10.95
N SER A 97 5.81 9.82 -10.28
CA SER A 97 7.09 9.49 -10.89
C SER A 97 6.96 8.14 -11.63
N LYS A 98 7.69 8.00 -12.75
CA LYS A 98 7.68 6.76 -13.54
C LYS A 98 8.62 5.69 -12.99
N ASP A 99 9.49 6.04 -12.04
CA ASP A 99 10.56 5.16 -11.55
C ASP A 99 10.27 4.64 -10.15
N LEU A 100 9.11 4.02 -9.96
CA LEU A 100 8.78 3.41 -8.69
C LEU A 100 9.51 2.08 -8.53
N PRO A 101 10.31 1.88 -7.47
CA PRO A 101 10.99 0.61 -7.24
C PRO A 101 9.99 -0.49 -6.84
N LYS A 102 10.44 -1.73 -6.87
CA LYS A 102 9.62 -2.88 -6.46
C LYS A 102 9.13 -2.72 -5.02
N LEU A 103 9.99 -2.23 -4.14
CA LEU A 103 9.67 -1.97 -2.74
C LEU A 103 10.15 -0.58 -2.36
N LEU A 104 9.24 0.27 -1.92
CA LEU A 104 9.55 1.59 -1.40
C LEU A 104 9.20 1.64 0.08
N ILE A 105 10.11 2.13 0.90
CA ILE A 105 9.89 2.34 2.33
C ILE A 105 9.87 3.84 2.59
N VAL A 106 8.79 4.33 3.17
CA VAL A 106 8.62 5.75 3.50
C VAL A 106 8.65 5.92 5.01
N SER A 107 9.60 6.72 5.50
CA SER A 107 9.72 7.03 6.93
C SER A 107 9.33 8.47 7.20
N ALA A 108 9.24 8.83 8.50
CA ALA A 108 8.93 10.20 8.89
C ALA A 108 9.97 11.20 8.36
N GLU A 109 11.21 10.76 8.18
CA GLU A 109 12.29 11.61 7.64
C GLU A 109 12.08 11.97 6.17
N ASP A 110 11.27 11.19 5.46
CA ASP A 110 10.99 11.43 4.05
C ASP A 110 9.88 12.47 3.82
N LEU A 111 9.22 12.89 4.89
CA LEU A 111 8.04 13.77 4.80
C LEU A 111 8.40 15.25 4.71
#